data_273c848f1196ba44d06159bd2f9e8f86
#
_entry.id   273c848f1196ba44d06159bd2f9e8f86
#
_cell.length_a   1.000
_cell.length_b   1.000
_cell.length_c   1.000
_cell.angle_alpha   90.00
_cell.angle_beta   90.00
_cell.angle_gamma   90.00
#
_symmetry.space_group_name_H-M   'P 1'
#
loop_
_entity.id
_entity.type
_entity.pdbx_description
1 polymer ?
#
loop_
_entity_poly.entity_id
_entity_poly.type
_entity_poly.pdbx_seq_one_letter_code
_entity_poly.pdbx_strand_id
1 'polypeptide(L)'
;SLRLDSTLRARSFFPYGERIDDEPDFDLITEFDGTAPNTCDVELYIRTTQDDPAGSPTFTSWRRFNNAEFKARGYQVKAEFSTGGPQEQIAVDQLRVEAQMPRRSITGSVTTSASADVSVSYGAGNKFYVTPSVGIVFTTNATGDYYVISNSTATGFDVSVYNSDDDRIAKAVNWTATGYGIG
;
A
#
# COMPACT_ATOMS: atom_id res chain seq x y z
N SER A 1 6.71 0.75 -5.25
CA SER A 1 6.94 0.70 -3.79
C SER A 1 5.62 0.87 -3.06
N LEU A 2 5.51 0.29 -1.88
CA LEU A 2 4.37 0.39 -1.00
C LEU A 2 4.81 1.19 0.22
N ARG A 3 4.07 2.24 0.56
CA ARG A 3 4.26 2.97 1.81
C ARG A 3 3.36 2.35 2.87
N LEU A 4 3.96 2.03 4.01
CA LEU A 4 3.25 1.59 5.20
C LEU A 4 3.42 2.64 6.29
N ASP A 5 2.30 3.10 6.80
CA ASP A 5 2.22 3.96 7.98
C ASP A 5 1.47 3.23 9.08
N SER A 6 1.85 3.42 10.32
CA SER A 6 1.12 2.90 11.46
C SER A 6 0.78 4.01 12.44
N THR A 7 -0.36 3.91 13.05
CA THR A 7 -0.77 4.73 14.19
C THR A 7 -1.17 3.79 15.32
N LEU A 8 -0.48 3.92 16.43
CA LEU A 8 -0.84 3.25 17.67
C LEU A 8 -1.28 4.30 18.67
N ARG A 9 -2.47 4.11 19.23
CA ARG A 9 -2.96 4.87 20.38
C ARG A 9 -3.07 3.92 21.53
N ALA A 10 -2.19 4.09 22.49
CA ALA A 10 -2.19 3.33 23.73
C ALA A 10 -2.17 4.29 24.91
N ARG A 11 -2.83 3.88 25.96
CA ARG A 11 -2.77 4.53 27.27
C ARG A 11 -2.18 3.54 28.24
N SER A 12 -1.25 4.01 29.03
CA SER A 12 -0.86 3.31 30.25
C SER A 12 -1.59 3.97 31.41
N PHE A 13 -2.03 3.17 32.32
CA PHE A 13 -2.55 3.66 33.57
C PHE A 13 -2.03 2.78 34.68
N PHE A 14 -1.81 3.40 35.81
CA PHE A 14 -1.41 2.76 37.02
C PHE A 14 -2.68 2.65 37.88
N PRO A 15 -3.35 1.49 37.93
CA PRO A 15 -4.43 1.33 38.91
C PRO A 15 -3.79 1.38 40.27
N TYR A 16 -4.38 2.12 41.16
CA TYR A 16 -3.97 2.16 42.56
C TYR A 16 -3.82 0.72 43.04
N GLY A 17 -2.60 0.31 43.38
CA GLY A 17 -2.26 -1.11 43.60
C GLY A 17 -2.74 -1.68 44.91
N GLU A 18 -3.29 -0.86 45.78
CA GLU A 18 -3.93 -1.23 47.00
C GLU A 18 -5.40 -0.88 46.92
N ARG A 19 -6.25 -1.74 47.47
CA ARG A 19 -7.66 -1.42 47.56
C ARG A 19 -7.77 -0.19 48.47
N ILE A 20 -8.55 0.79 48.04
CA ILE A 20 -8.88 1.97 48.84
C ILE A 20 -9.35 1.55 50.28
N ASP A 21 -9.97 0.38 50.38
CA ASP A 21 -10.43 -0.21 51.62
C ASP A 21 -9.29 -0.70 52.55
N ASP A 22 -8.09 -0.86 52.03
CA ASP A 22 -6.92 -1.36 52.77
C ASP A 22 -6.03 -0.20 53.29
N GLU A 23 -6.32 1.05 52.88
CA GLU A 23 -5.63 2.23 53.38
C GLU A 23 -6.17 2.67 54.73
N PRO A 24 -5.33 2.69 55.77
CA PRO A 24 -5.76 3.01 57.13
C PRO A 24 -6.13 4.49 57.34
N ASP A 25 -5.71 5.36 56.44
CA ASP A 25 -5.96 6.80 56.53
C ASP A 25 -6.04 7.46 55.13
N PHE A 26 -7.24 7.86 54.77
CA PHE A 26 -7.53 8.53 53.50
C PHE A 26 -6.83 9.89 53.33
N ASP A 27 -6.51 10.55 54.46
CA ASP A 27 -5.85 11.86 54.44
C ASP A 27 -4.36 11.76 54.08
N LEU A 28 -3.79 10.55 54.08
CA LEU A 28 -2.41 10.30 53.63
C LEU A 28 -2.25 10.02 52.15
N ILE A 29 -3.35 9.86 51.43
CA ILE A 29 -3.32 9.68 49.96
C ILE A 29 -3.06 11.04 49.31
N THR A 30 -1.82 11.29 48.94
CA THR A 30 -1.40 12.57 48.33
C THR A 30 -1.65 12.62 46.82
N GLU A 31 -1.76 11.47 46.14
CA GLU A 31 -2.00 11.39 44.70
C GLU A 31 -2.86 10.17 44.34
N PHE A 32 -4.01 10.41 43.74
CA PHE A 32 -4.91 9.35 43.27
C PHE A 32 -4.43 8.68 41.96
N ASP A 33 -3.51 9.31 41.27
CA ASP A 33 -3.00 8.84 39.94
C ASP A 33 -1.73 7.99 40.07
N GLY A 34 -1.18 7.84 41.30
CA GLY A 34 0.06 7.13 41.55
C GLY A 34 1.31 7.96 41.20
N THR A 35 2.37 7.78 41.99
CA THR A 35 3.66 8.50 41.80
C THR A 35 4.73 7.70 41.09
N ALA A 36 4.45 6.44 40.74
CA ALA A 36 5.44 5.59 40.08
C ALA A 36 5.67 6.05 38.62
N PRO A 37 6.93 6.09 38.16
CA PRO A 37 7.21 6.38 36.77
C PRO A 37 6.54 5.31 35.93
N ASN A 38 5.87 5.78 34.87
CA ASN A 38 5.29 4.89 33.86
C ASN A 38 6.41 4.15 33.12
N THR A 39 6.52 2.85 33.33
CA THR A 39 7.49 1.98 32.69
C THR A 39 6.88 1.11 31.59
N CYS A 40 5.63 1.41 31.21
CA CYS A 40 4.99 0.75 30.09
C CYS A 40 5.62 1.15 28.76
N ASP A 41 5.86 0.18 27.90
CA ASP A 41 6.34 0.41 26.54
C ASP A 41 5.55 -0.41 25.52
N VAL A 42 5.42 0.13 24.32
CA VAL A 42 4.76 -0.52 23.18
C VAL A 42 5.65 -0.43 21.96
N GLU A 43 6.15 -1.56 21.53
CA GLU A 43 6.98 -1.65 20.34
C GLU A 43 6.22 -2.28 19.17
N LEU A 44 6.31 -1.66 18.00
CA LEU A 44 5.77 -2.20 16.76
C LEU A 44 6.88 -2.90 15.96
N TYR A 45 6.54 -4.05 15.42
CA TYR A 45 7.42 -4.83 14.56
C TYR A 45 6.75 -5.17 13.24
N ILE A 46 7.57 -5.32 12.20
CA ILE A 46 7.15 -5.75 10.88
C ILE A 46 8.04 -6.87 10.37
N ARG A 47 7.44 -7.79 9.61
CA ARG A 47 8.14 -8.70 8.72
C ARG A 47 7.48 -8.75 7.35
N THR A 48 8.26 -9.07 6.33
CA THR A 48 7.83 -9.00 4.94
C THR A 48 8.10 -10.31 4.20
N THR A 49 7.36 -10.54 3.12
CA THR A 49 7.61 -11.67 2.21
C THR A 49 7.53 -11.23 0.75
N GLN A 50 8.30 -11.88 -0.12
CA GLN A 50 8.17 -11.76 -1.58
C GLN A 50 7.34 -12.91 -2.18
N ASP A 51 7.04 -13.92 -1.38
CA ASP A 51 6.21 -15.04 -1.78
C ASP A 51 4.74 -14.63 -1.92
N ASP A 52 3.93 -15.51 -2.51
CA ASP A 52 2.49 -15.31 -2.55
C ASP A 52 1.88 -15.44 -1.16
N PRO A 53 1.29 -14.37 -0.59
CA PRO A 53 0.71 -14.43 0.76
C PRO A 53 -0.45 -15.42 0.90
N ALA A 54 -1.09 -15.82 -0.21
CA ALA A 54 -2.17 -16.81 -0.21
C ALA A 54 -1.67 -18.26 -0.14
N GLY A 55 -0.37 -18.47 -0.33
CA GLY A 55 0.27 -19.78 -0.24
C GLY A 55 0.85 -20.07 1.15
N SER A 56 2.05 -20.64 1.17
CA SER A 56 2.85 -20.85 2.39
C SER A 56 4.08 -19.95 2.37
N PRO A 57 3.93 -18.65 2.60
CA PRO A 57 4.98 -17.67 2.42
C PRO A 57 6.07 -17.79 3.50
N THR A 58 7.31 -17.62 3.10
CA THR A 58 8.45 -17.45 4.02
C THR A 58 8.62 -15.96 4.30
N PHE A 59 8.54 -15.59 5.57
CA PHE A 59 8.74 -14.21 5.99
C PHE A 59 10.17 -13.96 6.46
N THR A 60 10.63 -12.72 6.30
CA THR A 60 11.86 -12.23 6.92
C THR A 60 11.76 -12.29 8.44
N SER A 61 12.88 -12.10 9.14
CA SER A 61 12.87 -11.90 10.58
C SER A 61 12.11 -10.64 10.96
N TRP A 62 11.53 -10.61 12.17
CA TRP A 62 10.91 -9.44 12.74
C TRP A 62 11.93 -8.32 12.92
N ARG A 63 11.55 -7.10 12.56
CA ARG A 63 12.33 -5.88 12.78
C ARG A 63 11.42 -4.79 13.30
N ARG A 64 11.95 -3.83 14.04
CA ARG A 64 11.18 -2.65 14.49
C ARG A 64 10.52 -1.98 13.28
N PHE A 65 9.26 -1.62 13.46
CA PHE A 65 8.50 -0.91 12.45
C PHE A 65 8.86 0.58 12.51
N ASN A 66 9.29 1.11 11.37
CA ASN A 66 9.39 2.54 11.14
C ASN A 66 8.55 2.85 9.89
N ASN A 67 7.82 3.96 9.91
CA ASN A 67 7.07 4.40 8.74
C ASN A 67 8.02 4.57 7.56
N ALA A 68 7.83 3.75 6.52
CA ALA A 68 8.77 3.66 5.41
C ALA A 68 8.13 3.06 4.16
N GLU A 69 8.89 3.10 3.07
CA GLU A 69 8.55 2.38 1.86
C GLU A 69 9.12 0.96 1.89
N PHE A 70 8.29 0.00 1.52
CA PHE A 70 8.65 -1.41 1.46
C PHE A 70 8.39 -1.98 0.07
N LYS A 71 9.31 -2.81 -0.41
CA LYS A 71 9.11 -3.66 -1.58
C LYS A 71 8.83 -5.08 -1.12
N ALA A 72 7.57 -5.43 -1.01
CA ALA A 72 7.16 -6.78 -0.64
C ALA A 72 5.76 -7.11 -1.17
N ARG A 73 5.43 -8.39 -1.25
CA ARG A 73 4.10 -8.87 -1.64
C ARG A 73 3.19 -9.06 -0.43
N GLY A 74 3.76 -9.38 0.73
CA GLY A 74 3.02 -9.56 1.96
C GLY A 74 3.71 -8.94 3.16
N TYR A 75 2.91 -8.53 4.14
CA TYR A 75 3.35 -7.86 5.36
C TYR A 75 2.63 -8.44 6.55
N GLN A 76 3.35 -8.58 7.66
CA GLN A 76 2.76 -8.84 8.97
C GLN A 76 3.29 -7.81 9.95
N VAL A 77 2.40 -7.31 10.79
CA VAL A 77 2.71 -6.34 11.84
C VAL A 77 2.29 -6.92 13.17
N LYS A 78 3.10 -6.75 14.21
CA LYS A 78 2.76 -7.07 15.59
C LYS A 78 3.10 -5.90 16.50
N ALA A 79 2.38 -5.80 17.60
CA ALA A 79 2.71 -4.94 18.72
C ALA A 79 3.17 -5.83 19.90
N GLU A 80 4.28 -5.47 20.50
CA GLU A 80 4.78 -6.06 21.74
C GLU A 80 4.56 -5.04 22.87
N PHE A 81 3.96 -5.51 23.93
CA PHE A 81 3.61 -4.71 25.11
C PHE A 81 4.50 -5.16 26.25
N SER A 82 5.11 -4.22 26.94
CA SER A 82 5.87 -4.48 28.16
C SER A 82 5.42 -3.55 29.28
N THR A 83 5.34 -4.08 30.47
CA THR A 83 5.04 -3.31 31.68
C THR A 83 6.14 -3.55 32.70
N GLY A 84 6.52 -2.53 33.45
CA GLY A 84 7.58 -2.62 34.46
C GLY A 84 7.11 -3.26 35.77
N GLY A 85 5.82 -3.40 35.97
CA GLY A 85 5.25 -3.96 37.21
C GLY A 85 3.88 -4.60 36.99
N PRO A 86 3.45 -5.46 37.94
CA PRO A 86 2.17 -6.18 37.84
C PRO A 86 0.96 -5.26 37.97
N GLN A 87 1.15 -4.03 38.44
CA GLN A 87 0.08 -3.05 38.62
C GLN A 87 -0.05 -2.10 37.42
N GLU A 88 0.89 -2.13 36.49
CA GLU A 88 0.83 -1.33 35.30
C GLU A 88 0.02 -2.03 34.22
N GLN A 89 -0.79 -1.28 33.49
CA GLN A 89 -1.61 -1.79 32.41
C GLN A 89 -1.48 -0.90 31.18
N ILE A 90 -1.55 -1.54 30.02
CA ILE A 90 -1.60 -0.86 28.73
C ILE A 90 -2.96 -1.09 28.11
N ALA A 91 -3.69 -0.03 27.82
CA ALA A 91 -4.91 -0.08 27.02
C ALA A 91 -4.59 0.41 25.62
N VAL A 92 -4.86 -0.42 24.61
CA VAL A 92 -4.73 -0.05 23.22
C VAL A 92 -6.08 0.41 22.69
N ASP A 93 -6.20 1.68 22.40
CA ASP A 93 -7.43 2.25 21.83
C ASP A 93 -7.50 2.01 20.32
N GLN A 94 -6.36 2.03 19.64
CA GLN A 94 -6.29 1.82 18.22
C GLN A 94 -4.91 1.31 17.78
N LEU A 95 -4.90 0.25 17.00
CA LEU A 95 -3.77 -0.14 16.16
C LEU A 95 -4.22 -0.10 14.70
N ARG A 96 -3.68 0.83 13.93
CA ARG A 96 -3.97 0.96 12.49
C ARG A 96 -2.69 0.87 11.71
N VAL A 97 -2.70 0.02 10.69
CA VAL A 97 -1.66 -0.04 9.67
C VAL A 97 -2.29 0.36 8.35
N GLU A 98 -1.73 1.35 7.70
CA GLU A 98 -2.19 1.84 6.41
C GLU A 98 -1.15 1.53 5.34
N ALA A 99 -1.59 0.86 4.28
CA ALA A 99 -0.78 0.54 3.13
C ALA A 99 -1.18 1.46 1.97
N GLN A 100 -0.27 2.32 1.55
CA GLN A 100 -0.47 3.21 0.42
C GLN A 100 0.40 2.79 -0.76
N MET A 101 -0.23 2.47 -1.88
CA MET A 101 0.45 2.15 -3.12
C MET A 101 0.30 3.33 -4.08
N PRO A 102 1.38 4.05 -4.44
CA PRO A 102 1.29 5.15 -5.37
C PRO A 102 0.86 4.65 -6.76
N ARG A 103 0.03 5.43 -7.41
CA ARG A 103 -0.27 5.21 -8.83
C ARG A 103 0.99 5.46 -9.64
N ARG A 104 1.18 4.65 -10.65
CA ARG A 104 2.27 4.81 -11.62
C ARG A 104 1.70 5.01 -13.01
N SER A 105 2.46 5.71 -13.83
CA SER A 105 2.18 5.87 -15.25
C SER A 105 3.35 5.35 -16.07
N ILE A 106 3.04 4.63 -17.12
CA ILE A 106 4.00 4.17 -18.13
C ILE A 106 3.56 4.80 -19.43
N THR A 107 4.51 5.36 -20.15
CA THR A 107 4.26 6.03 -21.43
C THR A 107 5.11 5.40 -22.52
N GLY A 108 4.64 5.49 -23.74
CA GLY A 108 5.37 5.05 -24.91
C GLY A 108 4.73 5.54 -26.20
N SER A 109 5.29 5.13 -27.31
CA SER A 109 4.77 5.39 -28.65
C SER A 109 4.72 4.11 -29.45
N VAL A 110 3.78 4.05 -30.40
CA VAL A 110 3.64 2.95 -31.32
C VAL A 110 3.07 3.45 -32.62
N THR A 111 3.45 2.81 -33.73
CA THR A 111 2.80 3.03 -35.04
C THR A 111 1.83 1.88 -35.29
N THR A 112 0.55 2.19 -35.47
CA THR A 112 -0.49 1.21 -35.78
C THR A 112 -0.32 0.65 -37.17
N SER A 113 -1.04 -0.42 -37.49
CA SER A 113 -0.99 -1.08 -38.79
C SER A 113 -2.32 -0.91 -39.52
N ALA A 114 -2.27 -0.79 -40.86
CA ALA A 114 -3.46 -0.78 -41.72
C ALA A 114 -4.09 -2.17 -41.89
N SER A 115 -3.44 -3.25 -41.42
CA SER A 115 -3.89 -4.63 -41.67
C SER A 115 -4.27 -5.42 -40.44
N ALA A 116 -3.75 -5.05 -39.25
CA ALA A 116 -3.96 -5.80 -38.03
C ALA A 116 -3.89 -4.90 -36.78
N ASP A 117 -4.39 -5.37 -35.67
CA ASP A 117 -4.16 -4.75 -34.37
C ASP A 117 -2.68 -4.82 -34.01
N VAL A 118 -2.18 -3.79 -33.34
CA VAL A 118 -0.79 -3.75 -32.90
C VAL A 118 -0.76 -3.93 -31.38
N SER A 119 -0.06 -4.97 -30.95
CA SER A 119 0.11 -5.26 -29.53
C SER A 119 1.20 -4.37 -28.92
N VAL A 120 0.84 -3.73 -27.82
CA VAL A 120 1.71 -2.88 -27.02
C VAL A 120 1.98 -3.56 -25.68
N SER A 121 3.25 -3.80 -25.39
CA SER A 121 3.69 -4.29 -24.08
C SER A 121 4.15 -3.12 -23.21
N TYR A 122 3.85 -3.16 -21.92
CA TYR A 122 4.36 -2.18 -20.96
C TYR A 122 5.85 -2.35 -20.65
N GLY A 123 6.48 -3.40 -21.18
CA GLY A 123 7.90 -3.73 -21.02
C GLY A 123 8.16 -4.75 -19.90
N ALA A 124 9.33 -5.40 -20.00
CA ALA A 124 9.75 -6.39 -19.02
C ALA A 124 9.89 -5.75 -17.61
N GLY A 125 9.33 -6.40 -16.60
CA GLY A 125 9.32 -5.89 -15.22
C GLY A 125 8.21 -4.86 -14.92
N ASN A 126 7.52 -4.33 -15.92
CA ASN A 126 6.42 -3.40 -15.75
C ASN A 126 5.09 -4.15 -15.78
N LYS A 127 4.58 -4.48 -14.60
CA LYS A 127 3.29 -5.16 -14.47
C LYS A 127 2.37 -4.35 -13.56
N PHE A 128 1.14 -4.18 -13.99
CA PHE A 128 0.09 -3.67 -13.12
C PHE A 128 -0.57 -4.82 -12.33
N TYR A 129 -1.14 -4.54 -11.17
CA TYR A 129 -1.89 -5.55 -10.41
C TYR A 129 -3.26 -5.83 -11.01
N VAL A 130 -3.85 -4.81 -11.62
CA VAL A 130 -5.10 -4.89 -12.38
C VAL A 130 -4.87 -4.18 -13.71
N THR A 131 -5.74 -4.42 -14.68
CA THR A 131 -5.72 -3.71 -15.95
C THR A 131 -5.70 -2.19 -15.73
N PRO A 132 -4.67 -1.46 -16.23
CA PRO A 132 -4.58 -0.02 -16.06
C PRO A 132 -5.56 0.71 -16.98
N SER A 133 -5.80 1.98 -16.70
CA SER A 133 -6.44 2.88 -17.66
C SER A 133 -5.43 3.26 -18.73
N VAL A 134 -5.80 3.09 -20.00
CA VAL A 134 -4.95 3.45 -21.16
C VAL A 134 -5.55 4.65 -21.87
N GLY A 135 -4.74 5.67 -22.08
CA GLY A 135 -5.04 6.82 -22.91
C GLY A 135 -4.17 6.85 -24.16
N ILE A 136 -4.75 7.22 -25.29
CA ILE A 136 -4.06 7.39 -26.56
C ILE A 136 -4.11 8.86 -26.98
N VAL A 137 -2.99 9.35 -27.47
CA VAL A 137 -2.87 10.69 -28.07
C VAL A 137 -2.28 10.55 -29.46
N PHE A 138 -2.99 11.08 -30.44
CA PHE A 138 -2.47 11.14 -31.81
C PHE A 138 -1.30 12.13 -31.89
N THR A 139 -0.23 11.75 -32.58
CA THR A 139 0.86 12.69 -32.88
C THR A 139 0.47 13.64 -34.04
N THR A 140 -0.35 13.16 -34.94
CA THR A 140 -0.99 13.94 -36.03
C THR A 140 -2.42 13.45 -36.16
N ASN A 141 -3.39 14.34 -36.28
CA ASN A 141 -4.81 13.99 -36.35
C ASN A 141 -5.42 14.52 -37.65
N ALA A 142 -6.22 13.70 -38.32
CA ALA A 142 -7.13 14.13 -39.38
C ALA A 142 -8.57 14.10 -38.85
N THR A 143 -9.44 14.87 -39.43
CA THR A 143 -10.84 14.89 -39.03
C THR A 143 -11.48 13.51 -39.23
N GLY A 144 -12.10 13.00 -38.16
CA GLY A 144 -12.77 11.71 -38.15
C GLY A 144 -11.88 10.53 -37.78
N ASP A 145 -10.57 10.72 -37.53
CA ASP A 145 -9.71 9.65 -37.02
C ASP A 145 -10.13 9.26 -35.61
N TYR A 146 -10.18 7.96 -35.37
CA TYR A 146 -10.45 7.42 -34.04
C TYR A 146 -9.62 6.17 -33.76
N TYR A 147 -9.49 5.80 -32.48
CA TYR A 147 -8.77 4.61 -32.08
C TYR A 147 -9.67 3.61 -31.33
N VAL A 148 -9.30 2.36 -31.40
CA VAL A 148 -9.90 1.26 -30.63
C VAL A 148 -8.81 0.59 -29.83
N ILE A 149 -9.05 0.42 -28.51
CA ILE A 149 -8.21 -0.36 -27.62
C ILE A 149 -8.91 -1.69 -27.36
N SER A 150 -8.21 -2.78 -27.53
CA SER A 150 -8.69 -4.14 -27.28
C SER A 150 -7.68 -4.94 -26.44
N ASN A 151 -8.08 -6.11 -25.94
CA ASN A 151 -7.23 -7.05 -25.23
C ASN A 151 -6.39 -6.42 -24.09
N SER A 152 -6.97 -5.42 -23.39
CA SER A 152 -6.28 -4.76 -22.29
C SER A 152 -6.06 -5.72 -21.13
N THR A 153 -4.81 -5.82 -20.68
CA THR A 153 -4.35 -6.69 -19.60
C THR A 153 -3.44 -5.93 -18.64
N ALA A 154 -2.98 -6.61 -17.60
CA ALA A 154 -2.00 -6.06 -16.66
C ALA A 154 -0.60 -5.85 -17.27
N THR A 155 -0.33 -6.38 -18.48
CA THR A 155 1.00 -6.38 -19.11
C THR A 155 1.03 -5.66 -20.47
N GLY A 156 -0.12 -5.33 -21.05
CA GLY A 156 -0.21 -4.69 -22.36
C GLY A 156 -1.64 -4.56 -22.86
N PHE A 157 -1.79 -4.06 -24.08
CA PHE A 157 -3.04 -3.89 -24.79
C PHE A 157 -2.82 -3.94 -26.29
N ASP A 158 -3.88 -4.11 -27.05
CA ASP A 158 -3.85 -3.96 -28.51
C ASP A 158 -4.49 -2.63 -28.91
N VAL A 159 -3.97 -2.02 -29.98
CA VAL A 159 -4.48 -0.75 -30.51
C VAL A 159 -4.60 -0.77 -32.00
N SER A 160 -5.67 -0.18 -32.51
CA SER A 160 -5.93 0.09 -33.93
C SER A 160 -6.39 1.53 -34.07
N VAL A 161 -6.10 2.11 -35.25
CA VAL A 161 -6.59 3.44 -35.64
C VAL A 161 -7.35 3.33 -36.92
N TYR A 162 -8.45 4.06 -37.03
CA TYR A 162 -9.34 4.12 -38.16
C TYR A 162 -9.50 5.56 -38.61
N ASN A 163 -9.71 5.74 -39.93
CA ASN A 163 -10.04 7.03 -40.53
C ASN A 163 -11.57 7.29 -40.49
N SER A 164 -12.03 8.39 -41.09
CA SER A 164 -13.44 8.75 -41.20
C SER A 164 -14.30 7.77 -42.03
N ASP A 165 -13.69 6.94 -42.82
CA ASP A 165 -14.36 5.95 -43.70
C ASP A 165 -14.36 4.55 -43.08
N ASP A 166 -14.00 4.45 -41.78
CA ASP A 166 -13.84 3.22 -41.01
C ASP A 166 -12.73 2.28 -41.57
N ASP A 167 -11.85 2.82 -42.39
CA ASP A 167 -10.68 2.08 -42.84
C ASP A 167 -9.58 2.11 -41.80
N ARG A 168 -8.98 0.95 -41.53
CA ARG A 168 -7.83 0.83 -40.63
C ARG A 168 -6.60 1.50 -41.27
N ILE A 169 -5.92 2.35 -40.48
CA ILE A 169 -4.76 3.11 -40.96
C ILE A 169 -3.52 2.91 -40.09
N ALA A 170 -2.35 3.00 -40.75
CA ALA A 170 -1.08 3.08 -40.01
C ALA A 170 -0.85 4.52 -39.54
N LYS A 171 -0.78 4.72 -38.21
CA LYS A 171 -0.63 6.04 -37.59
C LYS A 171 0.24 5.96 -36.36
N ALA A 172 1.12 6.94 -36.18
CA ALA A 172 1.90 7.07 -34.96
C ALA A 172 1.04 7.65 -33.81
N VAL A 173 1.03 6.98 -32.69
CA VAL A 173 0.31 7.39 -31.49
C VAL A 173 1.21 7.33 -30.27
N ASN A 174 1.00 8.23 -29.35
CA ASN A 174 1.55 8.16 -27.98
C ASN A 174 0.50 7.54 -27.08
N TRP A 175 0.94 6.75 -26.12
CA TRP A 175 0.05 6.14 -25.15
C TRP A 175 0.54 6.32 -23.73
N THR A 176 -0.39 6.32 -22.80
CA THR A 176 -0.14 6.35 -21.37
C THR A 176 -0.99 5.32 -20.67
N ALA A 177 -0.39 4.41 -19.93
CA ALA A 177 -1.07 3.45 -19.07
C ALA A 177 -0.89 3.88 -17.62
N THR A 178 -2.00 4.07 -16.88
CA THR A 178 -1.99 4.53 -15.49
C THR A 178 -2.74 3.56 -14.60
N GLY A 179 -2.10 3.12 -13.54
CA GLY A 179 -2.66 2.15 -12.61
C GLY A 179 -1.77 1.90 -11.40
N TYR A 180 -2.04 0.81 -10.70
CA TYR A 180 -1.22 0.36 -9.57
C TYR A 180 -0.43 -0.88 -9.97
N GLY A 181 0.86 -0.94 -9.61
CA GLY A 181 1.69 -2.07 -9.99
C GLY A 181 3.13 -2.00 -9.50
N ILE A 182 3.87 -3.06 -9.80
CA ILE A 182 5.30 -3.15 -9.54
C ILE A 182 6.07 -2.65 -10.76
N GLY A 183 7.19 -2.01 -10.53
CA GLY A 183 8.16 -1.56 -11.50
C GLY A 183 9.55 -1.83 -11.05
#